data_884e76f371beb521a737616653c35e96
#
_entry.id   884e76f371beb521a737616653c35e96
#
_cell.length_a   1.000
_cell.length_b   1.000
_cell.length_c   1.000
_cell.angle_alpha   90.00
_cell.angle_beta   90.00
_cell.angle_gamma   90.00
#
_symmetry.space_group_name_H-M   'P 1'
#
loop_
_entity.id
_entity.type
_entity.pdbx_description
1 polymer ?
#
loop_
_entity_poly.entity_id
_entity_poly.type
_entity_poly.pdbx_seq_one_letter_code
_entity_poly.pdbx_strand_id
1 'polypeptide(L)'
;MIYRKRVQVLFGIPIQLVLLLGSAVPALADGIVIPHPPPDVPIVEVPFLTIKYHRVTVTIEDQVATTHVDQVFVNEGRHEVEGTYIFPLPEEATISEFSMWVDGERLEGQVLERDEARHIYEDIVRRRRDPALLEYVGRDAFQASIYPIPPGGERRIELEYSQVLPMDNGLVEYVYPLNTEKFSPRPLEEVVVNVSIRSDEPLKAIYSPSHDVDIVREGEHRALVGYEEYDVKPDRDFVLYYTVS
;
A
#
# COMPACT_ATOMS: atom_id res chain seq x y z
N MET A 1 26.35 10.70 -78.58
CA MET A 1 25.17 9.91 -78.10
C MET A 1 25.53 9.48 -76.67
N ILE A 2 25.11 10.26 -75.65
CA ILE A 2 25.61 10.12 -74.30
C ILE A 2 24.43 9.55 -73.45
N TYR A 3 24.59 8.34 -72.96
CA TYR A 3 23.63 7.64 -72.10
C TYR A 3 23.79 8.10 -70.65
N ARG A 4 22.81 8.85 -70.11
CA ARG A 4 22.75 9.22 -68.68
C ARG A 4 22.07 8.10 -67.91
N LYS A 5 22.82 7.38 -67.07
CA LYS A 5 22.26 6.48 -66.05
C LYS A 5 21.61 7.30 -64.93
N ARG A 6 20.33 7.08 -64.70
CA ARG A 6 19.62 7.59 -63.51
C ARG A 6 19.93 6.67 -62.32
N VAL A 7 20.50 7.24 -61.28
CA VAL A 7 20.63 6.59 -59.96
C VAL A 7 19.33 6.82 -59.20
N GLN A 8 18.61 5.74 -58.87
CA GLN A 8 17.48 5.80 -57.95
C GLN A 8 18.03 5.76 -56.54
N VAL A 9 17.82 6.85 -55.79
CA VAL A 9 18.11 6.90 -54.34
C VAL A 9 16.87 6.35 -53.62
N LEU A 10 17.00 5.18 -53.02
CA LEU A 10 16.03 4.61 -52.11
C LEU A 10 16.10 5.40 -50.77
N PHE A 11 15.07 6.19 -50.50
CA PHE A 11 14.88 6.80 -49.19
C PHE A 11 14.47 5.70 -48.19
N GLY A 12 15.39 5.30 -47.31
CA GLY A 12 15.08 4.49 -46.16
C GLY A 12 14.24 5.29 -45.15
N ILE A 13 13.04 4.78 -44.86
CA ILE A 13 12.19 5.32 -43.80
C ILE A 13 12.83 4.93 -42.45
N PRO A 14 13.20 5.90 -41.57
CA PRO A 14 13.69 5.53 -40.25
C PRO A 14 12.52 4.97 -39.45
N ILE A 15 12.61 3.73 -39.03
CA ILE A 15 11.74 3.14 -38.01
C ILE A 15 12.05 3.88 -36.70
N GLN A 16 11.19 4.83 -36.33
CA GLN A 16 11.19 5.40 -35.01
C GLN A 16 10.70 4.33 -34.03
N LEU A 17 11.63 3.75 -33.29
CA LEU A 17 11.35 2.95 -32.11
C LEU A 17 10.71 3.86 -31.06
N VAL A 18 9.38 3.88 -30.98
CA VAL A 18 8.66 4.52 -29.89
C VAL A 18 8.86 3.66 -28.65
N LEU A 19 9.86 4.03 -27.82
CA LEU A 19 9.93 3.56 -26.45
C LEU A 19 8.67 4.09 -25.72
N LEU A 20 7.67 3.25 -25.56
CA LEU A 20 6.64 3.45 -24.56
C LEU A 20 7.33 3.37 -23.19
N LEU A 21 7.79 4.51 -22.71
CA LEU A 21 8.05 4.71 -21.29
C LEU A 21 6.69 4.57 -20.61
N GLY A 22 6.37 3.36 -20.15
CA GLY A 22 5.32 3.15 -19.19
C GLY A 22 5.67 4.07 -18.01
N SER A 23 4.91 5.14 -17.83
CA SER A 23 4.93 5.92 -16.59
C SER A 23 4.57 4.96 -15.48
N ALA A 24 5.57 4.50 -14.71
CA ALA A 24 5.34 3.85 -13.44
C ALA A 24 4.51 4.85 -12.62
N VAL A 25 3.23 4.56 -12.46
CA VAL A 25 2.38 5.33 -11.57
C VAL A 25 2.96 5.07 -10.18
N PRO A 26 3.42 6.10 -9.45
CA PRO A 26 3.95 5.89 -8.12
C PRO A 26 2.87 5.20 -7.29
N ALA A 27 3.18 4.03 -6.79
CA ALA A 27 2.35 3.31 -5.86
C ALA A 27 2.18 4.16 -4.61
N LEU A 28 0.97 4.20 -4.09
CA LEU A 28 0.64 5.05 -2.95
C LEU A 28 0.81 4.28 -1.66
N ALA A 29 1.29 5.00 -0.69
CA ALA A 29 1.62 4.53 0.64
C ALA A 29 0.45 3.86 1.36
N ASP A 30 0.81 3.02 2.26
CA ASP A 30 0.11 2.30 3.31
C ASP A 30 -0.85 3.14 4.17
N GLY A 31 -1.57 2.48 5.09
CA GLY A 31 -2.50 3.14 6.01
C GLY A 31 -1.86 4.25 6.83
N ILE A 32 -2.48 5.40 6.83
CA ILE A 32 -2.03 6.58 7.60
C ILE A 32 -3.15 7.11 8.49
N VAL A 33 -2.78 7.77 9.58
CA VAL A 33 -3.73 8.55 10.38
C VAL A 33 -3.47 10.03 10.18
N ILE A 34 -4.47 10.75 9.67
CA ILE A 34 -4.45 12.20 9.58
C ILE A 34 -5.00 12.78 10.90
N PRO A 35 -4.17 13.39 11.74
CA PRO A 35 -4.63 13.92 13.01
C PRO A 35 -5.49 15.16 12.82
N HIS A 36 -6.56 15.26 13.60
CA HIS A 36 -7.40 16.44 13.74
C HIS A 36 -7.02 17.17 15.04
N PRO A 37 -6.47 18.39 14.96
CA PRO A 37 -6.14 19.15 16.16
C PRO A 37 -7.40 19.59 16.90
N PRO A 38 -7.31 19.83 18.22
CA PRO A 38 -8.34 20.56 18.94
C PRO A 38 -8.65 21.92 18.28
N PRO A 39 -9.85 22.49 18.48
CA PRO A 39 -10.28 23.72 17.80
C PRO A 39 -9.34 24.92 17.94
N ASP A 40 -8.59 24.99 19.02
CA ASP A 40 -7.69 26.10 19.35
C ASP A 40 -6.24 25.90 18.85
N VAL A 41 -5.93 24.75 18.23
CA VAL A 41 -4.58 24.42 17.75
C VAL A 41 -4.55 24.49 16.23
N PRO A 42 -3.65 25.26 15.61
CA PRO A 42 -3.51 25.29 14.14
C PRO A 42 -3.16 23.91 13.60
N ILE A 43 -3.83 23.48 12.54
CA ILE A 43 -3.66 22.16 11.93
C ILE A 43 -2.22 21.88 11.47
N VAL A 44 -1.48 22.92 11.11
CA VAL A 44 -0.08 22.85 10.66
C VAL A 44 0.91 22.56 11.79
N GLU A 45 0.50 22.72 13.04
CA GLU A 45 1.33 22.48 14.24
C GLU A 45 1.21 21.04 14.75
N VAL A 46 0.29 20.26 14.21
CA VAL A 46 0.10 18.85 14.61
C VAL A 46 0.82 17.96 13.62
N PRO A 47 1.90 17.28 14.02
CA PRO A 47 2.63 16.36 13.17
C PRO A 47 1.77 15.13 12.85
N PHE A 48 2.14 14.38 11.80
CA PHE A 48 1.62 13.04 11.61
C PHE A 48 1.94 12.17 12.83
N LEU A 49 1.07 11.19 13.11
CA LEU A 49 1.34 10.19 14.12
C LEU A 49 2.51 9.30 13.70
N THR A 50 3.34 8.91 14.63
CA THR A 50 4.41 7.95 14.37
C THR A 50 3.81 6.56 14.22
N ILE A 51 4.17 5.84 13.16
CA ILE A 51 3.85 4.42 13.03
C ILE A 51 4.91 3.65 13.81
N LYS A 52 4.51 2.95 14.86
CA LYS A 52 5.42 2.18 15.72
C LYS A 52 5.84 0.88 15.05
N TYR A 53 4.86 0.07 14.65
CA TYR A 53 5.07 -1.14 13.88
C TYR A 53 4.02 -1.30 12.79
N HIS A 54 4.38 -2.11 11.80
CA HIS A 54 3.54 -2.47 10.68
C HIS A 54 3.69 -3.94 10.36
N ARG A 55 2.66 -4.73 10.59
CA ARG A 55 2.65 -6.17 10.37
C ARG A 55 1.57 -6.55 9.39
N VAL A 56 1.94 -7.33 8.39
CA VAL A 56 1.06 -7.78 7.31
C VAL A 56 1.11 -9.30 7.25
N THR A 57 -0.05 -9.92 7.31
CA THR A 57 -0.21 -11.36 7.11
C THR A 57 -1.11 -11.59 5.91
N VAL A 58 -0.61 -12.31 4.91
CA VAL A 58 -1.30 -12.56 3.66
C VAL A 58 -1.50 -14.05 3.47
N THR A 59 -2.73 -14.44 3.17
CA THR A 59 -3.05 -15.80 2.73
C THR A 59 -3.52 -15.74 1.29
N ILE A 60 -2.81 -16.43 0.41
CA ILE A 60 -3.16 -16.53 -1.00
C ILE A 60 -3.62 -17.97 -1.28
N GLU A 61 -4.86 -18.12 -1.71
CA GLU A 61 -5.39 -19.40 -2.19
C GLU A 61 -5.71 -19.25 -3.70
N ASP A 62 -4.93 -19.92 -4.53
CA ASP A 62 -4.90 -19.74 -5.99
C ASP A 62 -4.63 -18.30 -6.39
N GLN A 63 -5.67 -17.52 -6.72
CA GLN A 63 -5.60 -16.09 -7.06
C GLN A 63 -6.32 -15.20 -6.05
N VAL A 64 -6.88 -15.75 -4.98
CA VAL A 64 -7.57 -14.96 -3.97
C VAL A 64 -6.60 -14.66 -2.82
N ALA A 65 -6.28 -13.40 -2.62
CA ALA A 65 -5.47 -12.94 -1.51
C ALA A 65 -6.35 -12.33 -0.42
N THR A 66 -6.19 -12.81 0.81
CA THR A 66 -6.72 -12.17 2.02
C THR A 66 -5.56 -11.56 2.78
N THR A 67 -5.59 -10.26 2.97
CA THR A 67 -4.54 -9.47 3.61
C THR A 67 -5.05 -8.92 4.94
N HIS A 68 -4.37 -9.27 6.02
CA HIS A 68 -4.60 -8.72 7.36
C HIS A 68 -3.45 -7.77 7.72
N VAL A 69 -3.80 -6.55 8.09
CA VAL A 69 -2.88 -5.46 8.45
C VAL A 69 -3.05 -5.15 9.93
N ASP A 70 -1.95 -5.07 10.65
CA ASP A 70 -1.88 -4.70 12.07
C ASP A 70 -0.87 -3.57 12.25
N GLN A 71 -1.34 -2.39 12.63
CA GLN A 71 -0.53 -1.19 12.78
C GLN A 71 -0.74 -0.55 14.15
N VAL A 72 0.31 0.05 14.71
CA VAL A 72 0.21 0.90 15.90
C VAL A 72 0.68 2.30 15.59
N PHE A 73 -0.16 3.27 15.92
CA PHE A 73 0.11 4.69 15.81
C PHE A 73 0.35 5.29 17.19
N VAL A 74 1.35 6.17 17.30
CA VAL A 74 1.74 6.83 18.55
C VAL A 74 1.56 8.34 18.39
N ASN A 75 0.91 8.97 19.37
CA ASN A 75 0.86 10.42 19.48
C ASN A 75 2.05 10.93 20.28
N GLU A 76 3.11 11.35 19.60
CA GLU A 76 4.27 11.97 20.23
C GLU A 76 4.09 13.48 20.50
N GLY A 77 2.93 14.03 20.15
CA GLY A 77 2.57 15.43 20.36
C GLY A 77 2.27 15.77 21.82
N ARG A 78 1.94 17.02 22.04
CA ARG A 78 1.62 17.55 23.38
C ARG A 78 0.13 17.68 23.64
N HIS A 79 -0.68 17.48 22.63
CA HIS A 79 -2.13 17.61 22.66
C HIS A 79 -2.77 16.27 22.36
N GLU A 80 -3.92 16.01 22.94
CA GLU A 80 -4.78 14.92 22.51
C GLU A 80 -5.21 15.16 21.06
N VAL A 81 -5.21 14.12 20.25
CA VAL A 81 -5.58 14.19 18.83
C VAL A 81 -6.60 13.12 18.48
N GLU A 82 -7.62 13.51 17.75
CA GLU A 82 -8.46 12.62 16.97
C GLU A 82 -7.87 12.51 15.57
N GLY A 83 -8.32 11.57 14.77
CA GLY A 83 -7.82 11.45 13.41
C GLY A 83 -8.74 10.66 12.50
N THR A 84 -8.40 10.71 11.22
CA THR A 84 -8.97 9.82 10.20
C THR A 84 -7.88 8.87 9.73
N TYR A 85 -8.11 7.58 9.93
CA TYR A 85 -7.31 6.52 9.31
C TYR A 85 -7.70 6.41 7.85
N ILE A 86 -6.73 6.40 6.96
CA ILE A 86 -6.92 6.24 5.52
C ILE A 86 -6.01 5.12 5.04
N PHE A 87 -6.59 4.15 4.35
CA PHE A 87 -5.86 3.04 3.76
C PHE A 87 -6.17 2.95 2.26
N PRO A 88 -5.16 2.98 1.37
CA PRO A 88 -5.37 2.79 -0.05
C PRO A 88 -5.72 1.33 -0.32
N LEU A 89 -6.88 1.09 -0.89
CA LEU A 89 -7.30 -0.25 -1.28
C LEU A 89 -6.83 -0.55 -2.72
N PRO A 90 -6.35 -1.76 -2.99
CA PRO A 90 -6.19 -2.24 -4.35
C PRO A 90 -7.52 -2.17 -5.13
N GLU A 91 -7.44 -2.08 -6.46
CA GLU A 91 -8.63 -2.16 -7.30
C GLU A 91 -9.40 -3.46 -7.02
N GLU A 92 -10.72 -3.38 -6.95
CA GLU A 92 -11.62 -4.51 -6.67
C GLU A 92 -11.45 -5.17 -5.28
N ALA A 93 -10.60 -4.64 -4.39
CA ALA A 93 -10.50 -5.15 -3.04
C ALA A 93 -11.76 -4.87 -2.23
N THR A 94 -12.13 -5.82 -1.38
CA THR A 94 -13.28 -5.73 -0.46
C THR A 94 -12.81 -5.88 0.96
N ILE A 95 -13.16 -4.91 1.83
CA ILE A 95 -12.89 -4.99 3.26
C ILE A 95 -13.82 -6.01 3.88
N SER A 96 -13.25 -6.94 4.64
CA SER A 96 -13.97 -7.91 5.44
C SER A 96 -14.06 -7.51 6.91
N GLU A 97 -13.03 -6.82 7.42
CA GLU A 97 -12.97 -6.46 8.84
C GLU A 97 -12.16 -5.17 9.05
N PHE A 98 -12.63 -4.36 9.99
CA PHE A 98 -11.87 -3.23 10.54
C PHE A 98 -12.10 -3.14 12.04
N SER A 99 -11.04 -3.03 12.82
CA SER A 99 -11.13 -2.85 14.25
C SER A 99 -10.04 -1.93 14.78
N MET A 100 -10.32 -1.34 15.93
CA MET A 100 -9.42 -0.45 16.66
C MET A 100 -9.40 -0.86 18.12
N TRP A 101 -8.23 -0.80 18.73
CA TRP A 101 -8.05 -1.10 20.14
C TRP A 101 -7.96 0.17 20.96
N VAL A 102 -8.85 0.34 21.92
CA VAL A 102 -8.93 1.47 22.85
C VAL A 102 -8.84 0.95 24.26
N ASP A 103 -7.81 1.34 25.01
CA ASP A 103 -7.59 0.95 26.40
C ASP A 103 -7.63 -0.59 26.64
N GLY A 104 -7.20 -1.35 25.63
CA GLY A 104 -7.19 -2.82 25.67
C GLY A 104 -8.50 -3.50 25.24
N GLU A 105 -9.53 -2.72 24.93
CA GLU A 105 -10.80 -3.23 24.37
C GLU A 105 -10.80 -3.08 22.86
N ARG A 106 -11.26 -4.14 22.16
CA ARG A 106 -11.41 -4.15 20.71
C ARG A 106 -12.77 -3.55 20.33
N LEU A 107 -12.74 -2.49 19.57
CA LEU A 107 -13.93 -1.86 18.99
C LEU A 107 -14.00 -2.17 17.51
N GLU A 108 -15.11 -2.73 17.06
CA GLU A 108 -15.38 -2.92 15.64
C GLU A 108 -15.69 -1.57 15.00
N GLY A 109 -15.00 -1.25 13.89
CA GLY A 109 -15.21 -0.03 13.13
C GLY A 109 -16.42 -0.15 12.20
N GLN A 110 -17.07 0.98 11.95
CA GLN A 110 -18.07 1.06 10.88
C GLN A 110 -17.37 1.41 9.57
N VAL A 111 -17.61 0.62 8.54
CA VAL A 111 -17.16 0.91 7.18
C VAL A 111 -18.11 1.95 6.59
N LEU A 112 -17.60 3.14 6.28
CA LEU A 112 -18.38 4.19 5.59
C LEU A 112 -18.52 3.85 4.11
N GLU A 113 -19.62 4.32 3.48
CA GLU A 113 -19.75 4.23 2.04
C GLU A 113 -18.67 5.06 1.31
N ARG A 114 -18.22 4.55 0.16
CA ARG A 114 -17.10 5.10 -0.63
C ARG A 114 -17.21 6.61 -0.90
N ASP A 115 -18.38 7.09 -1.27
CA ASP A 115 -18.58 8.49 -1.65
C ASP A 115 -18.53 9.44 -0.44
N GLU A 116 -19.03 9.03 0.72
CA GLU A 116 -18.97 9.79 1.95
C GLU A 116 -17.51 9.89 2.46
N ALA A 117 -16.81 8.78 2.47
CA ALA A 117 -15.39 8.70 2.81
C ALA A 117 -14.54 9.64 1.92
N ARG A 118 -14.81 9.68 0.62
CA ARG A 118 -14.12 10.53 -0.34
C ARG A 118 -14.32 12.02 -0.06
N HIS A 119 -15.52 12.46 0.24
CA HIS A 119 -15.81 13.86 0.55
C HIS A 119 -15.08 14.34 1.80
N ILE A 120 -15.06 13.53 2.85
CA ILE A 120 -14.34 13.84 4.10
C ILE A 120 -12.84 13.98 3.81
N TYR A 121 -12.27 13.06 3.03
CA TYR A 121 -10.86 13.09 2.66
C TYR A 121 -10.47 14.34 1.85
N GLU A 122 -11.22 14.67 0.80
CA GLU A 122 -10.96 15.84 -0.04
C GLU A 122 -10.98 17.14 0.77
N ASP A 123 -11.85 17.24 1.77
CA ASP A 123 -11.94 18.41 2.65
C ASP A 123 -10.71 18.54 3.57
N ILE A 124 -10.22 17.42 4.12
CA ILE A 124 -9.01 17.36 4.96
C ILE A 124 -7.78 17.76 4.15
N VAL A 125 -7.62 17.18 2.94
CA VAL A 125 -6.50 17.47 2.04
C VAL A 125 -6.45 18.95 1.65
N ARG A 126 -7.60 19.54 1.31
CA ARG A 126 -7.68 20.98 0.97
C ARG A 126 -7.24 21.87 2.13
N ARG A 127 -7.56 21.51 3.37
CA ARG A 127 -7.19 22.28 4.56
C ARG A 127 -5.71 22.17 4.88
N ARG A 128 -5.10 20.99 4.72
CA ARG A 128 -3.67 20.77 5.01
C ARG A 128 -2.73 21.31 3.95
N ARG A 129 -3.16 21.38 2.69
CA ARG A 129 -2.33 21.79 1.54
C ARG A 129 -1.05 20.95 1.41
N ASP A 130 -1.07 19.71 1.85
CA ASP A 130 0.06 18.80 1.77
C ASP A 130 0.08 18.10 0.39
N PRO A 131 1.12 18.30 -0.46
CA PRO A 131 1.20 17.67 -1.78
C PRO A 131 1.20 16.14 -1.73
N ALA A 132 1.75 15.54 -0.66
CA ALA A 132 1.77 14.10 -0.49
C ALA A 132 0.37 13.51 -0.28
N LEU A 133 -0.52 14.26 0.38
CA LEU A 133 -1.92 13.87 0.55
C LEU A 133 -2.74 14.03 -0.74
N LEU A 134 -2.36 14.93 -1.65
CA LEU A 134 -3.02 15.10 -2.93
C LEU A 134 -2.86 13.87 -3.85
N GLU A 135 -1.78 13.09 -3.67
CA GLU A 135 -1.57 11.84 -4.40
C GLU A 135 -2.61 10.77 -4.06
N TYR A 136 -3.23 10.85 -2.87
CA TYR A 136 -4.30 9.94 -2.43
C TYR A 136 -5.68 10.23 -3.03
N VAL A 137 -5.95 11.44 -3.49
CA VAL A 137 -7.30 11.89 -3.93
C VAL A 137 -7.84 11.13 -5.15
N GLY A 138 -7.05 10.34 -5.84
CA GLY A 138 -7.42 9.69 -7.10
C GLY A 138 -7.73 8.19 -7.02
N ARG A 139 -7.63 7.54 -5.85
CA ARG A 139 -7.76 6.08 -5.71
C ARG A 139 -8.85 5.69 -4.72
N ASP A 140 -9.31 4.45 -4.85
CA ASP A 140 -10.18 3.83 -3.88
C ASP A 140 -9.44 3.75 -2.53
N ALA A 141 -10.02 4.34 -1.50
CA ALA A 141 -9.44 4.35 -0.16
C ALA A 141 -10.51 4.03 0.88
N PHE A 142 -10.14 3.21 1.84
CA PHE A 142 -10.91 3.01 3.06
C PHE A 142 -10.61 4.13 4.06
N GLN A 143 -11.63 4.58 4.79
CA GLN A 143 -11.47 5.58 5.84
C GLN A 143 -12.24 5.18 7.09
N ALA A 144 -11.64 5.49 8.26
CA ALA A 144 -12.28 5.30 9.54
C ALA A 144 -11.91 6.44 10.51
N SER A 145 -12.86 6.85 11.35
CA SER A 145 -12.58 7.80 12.42
C SER A 145 -11.84 7.11 13.56
N ILE A 146 -10.77 7.74 14.04
CA ILE A 146 -9.96 7.24 15.14
C ILE A 146 -10.31 7.99 16.42
N TYR A 147 -10.60 7.23 17.47
CA TYR A 147 -10.83 7.78 18.81
C TYR A 147 -9.63 8.61 19.30
N PRO A 148 -9.86 9.61 20.19
CA PRO A 148 -8.81 10.44 20.71
C PRO A 148 -7.61 9.65 21.23
N ILE A 149 -6.42 10.11 20.85
CA ILE A 149 -5.14 9.55 21.30
C ILE A 149 -4.48 10.62 22.20
N PRO A 150 -4.35 10.36 23.50
CA PRO A 150 -3.70 11.31 24.41
C PRO A 150 -2.21 11.44 24.10
N PRO A 151 -1.53 12.50 24.59
CA PRO A 151 -0.08 12.64 24.47
C PRO A 151 0.66 11.41 25.00
N GLY A 152 1.57 10.84 24.19
CA GLY A 152 2.27 9.59 24.49
C GLY A 152 1.40 8.33 24.40
N GLY A 153 0.13 8.45 24.03
CA GLY A 153 -0.78 7.31 23.85
C GLY A 153 -0.59 6.60 22.51
N GLU A 154 -1.05 5.35 22.46
CA GLU A 154 -0.99 4.49 21.30
C GLU A 154 -2.40 4.12 20.82
N ARG A 155 -2.53 3.82 19.54
CA ARG A 155 -3.75 3.28 18.95
C ARG A 155 -3.39 2.15 17.99
N ARG A 156 -3.85 0.93 18.28
CA ARG A 156 -3.71 -0.22 17.40
C ARG A 156 -4.91 -0.29 16.47
N ILE A 157 -4.64 -0.50 15.20
CA ILE A 157 -5.63 -0.65 14.12
C ILE A 157 -5.38 -1.97 13.42
N GLU A 158 -6.45 -2.71 13.19
CA GLU A 158 -6.46 -3.94 12.40
C GLU A 158 -7.44 -3.77 11.25
N LEU A 159 -7.01 -4.16 10.05
CA LEU A 159 -7.79 -4.11 8.82
C LEU A 159 -7.61 -5.44 8.08
N GLU A 160 -8.71 -6.01 7.58
CA GLU A 160 -8.64 -7.16 6.70
C GLU A 160 -9.40 -6.87 5.40
N TYR A 161 -8.79 -7.25 4.29
CA TYR A 161 -9.41 -7.15 2.96
C TYR A 161 -9.04 -8.32 2.08
N SER A 162 -9.88 -8.61 1.10
CA SER A 162 -9.65 -9.64 0.10
C SER A 162 -9.65 -9.04 -1.30
N GLN A 163 -8.83 -9.60 -2.19
CA GLN A 163 -8.73 -9.20 -3.60
C GLN A 163 -8.46 -10.42 -4.49
N VAL A 164 -8.88 -10.33 -5.74
CA VAL A 164 -8.50 -11.30 -6.77
C VAL A 164 -7.23 -10.79 -7.45
N LEU A 165 -6.18 -11.61 -7.44
CA LEU A 165 -4.90 -11.24 -8.03
C LEU A 165 -4.93 -11.39 -9.55
N PRO A 166 -4.38 -10.44 -10.31
CA PRO A 166 -4.25 -10.57 -11.75
C PRO A 166 -3.27 -11.69 -12.10
N MET A 167 -3.63 -12.49 -13.10
CA MET A 167 -2.75 -13.53 -13.66
C MET A 167 -2.59 -13.33 -15.16
N ASP A 168 -1.35 -13.30 -15.63
CA ASP A 168 -1.00 -13.26 -17.04
C ASP A 168 -0.05 -14.41 -17.38
N ASN A 169 -0.50 -15.32 -18.27
CA ASN A 169 0.28 -16.48 -18.70
C ASN A 169 0.87 -17.33 -17.54
N GLY A 170 0.10 -17.53 -16.46
CA GLY A 170 0.53 -18.26 -15.28
C GLY A 170 1.39 -17.45 -14.29
N LEU A 171 1.70 -16.19 -14.58
CA LEU A 171 2.37 -15.26 -13.64
C LEU A 171 1.31 -14.51 -12.84
N VAL A 172 1.38 -14.62 -11.53
CA VAL A 172 0.51 -13.91 -10.58
C VAL A 172 1.33 -12.84 -9.86
N GLU A 173 0.76 -11.66 -9.73
CA GLU A 173 1.34 -10.51 -9.02
C GLU A 173 0.53 -10.20 -7.77
N TYR A 174 1.21 -10.07 -6.64
CA TYR A 174 0.68 -9.50 -5.41
C TYR A 174 1.44 -8.23 -5.08
N VAL A 175 0.72 -7.13 -4.88
CA VAL A 175 1.28 -5.83 -4.48
C VAL A 175 0.63 -5.39 -3.19
N TYR A 176 1.47 -5.10 -2.18
CA TYR A 176 1.05 -4.48 -0.93
C TYR A 176 1.63 -3.05 -0.84
N PRO A 177 0.79 -2.02 -0.61
CA PRO A 177 1.24 -0.63 -0.56
C PRO A 177 1.99 -0.35 0.74
N LEU A 178 3.30 -0.60 0.78
CA LEU A 178 4.14 -0.47 1.99
C LEU A 178 4.89 0.86 2.08
N ASN A 179 4.82 1.73 1.09
CA ASN A 179 5.57 3.00 1.05
C ASN A 179 5.01 4.04 2.05
N THR A 180 5.51 4.03 3.29
CA THR A 180 5.09 4.93 4.37
C THR A 180 6.06 6.06 4.67
N GLU A 181 7.21 6.14 4.00
CA GLU A 181 8.31 7.08 4.29
C GLU A 181 7.84 8.52 4.54
N LYS A 182 6.91 9.00 3.72
CA LYS A 182 6.41 10.38 3.76
C LYS A 182 5.46 10.66 4.94
N PHE A 183 4.90 9.63 5.55
CA PHE A 183 3.79 9.75 6.51
C PHE A 183 4.16 9.37 7.93
N SER A 184 5.33 8.80 8.15
CA SER A 184 5.87 8.58 9.49
C SER A 184 7.04 9.54 9.74
N PRO A 185 6.99 10.39 10.79
CA PRO A 185 8.08 11.31 11.12
C PRO A 185 9.36 10.57 11.53
N ARG A 186 9.24 9.33 12.03
CA ARG A 186 10.36 8.48 12.45
C ARG A 186 10.37 7.14 11.70
N PRO A 187 11.50 6.41 11.71
CA PRO A 187 11.52 5.02 11.30
C PRO A 187 10.53 4.20 12.12
N LEU A 188 9.97 3.17 11.50
CA LEU A 188 9.16 2.16 12.17
C LEU A 188 10.08 1.22 12.95
N GLU A 189 9.70 0.87 14.18
CA GLU A 189 10.48 -0.07 14.99
C GLU A 189 10.55 -1.45 14.33
N GLU A 190 9.47 -1.86 13.65
CA GLU A 190 9.35 -3.16 13.00
C GLU A 190 8.41 -3.11 11.81
N VAL A 191 8.82 -3.72 10.72
CA VAL A 191 7.99 -4.04 9.55
C VAL A 191 8.09 -5.53 9.28
N VAL A 192 6.93 -6.21 9.21
CA VAL A 192 6.87 -7.66 8.91
C VAL A 192 5.83 -7.89 7.84
N VAL A 193 6.19 -8.65 6.80
CA VAL A 193 5.25 -9.15 5.79
C VAL A 193 5.40 -10.67 5.69
N ASN A 194 4.36 -11.39 6.06
CA ASN A 194 4.30 -12.84 5.96
C ASN A 194 3.26 -13.24 4.91
N VAL A 195 3.65 -14.00 3.90
CA VAL A 195 2.75 -14.46 2.84
C VAL A 195 2.75 -15.99 2.82
N SER A 196 1.56 -16.58 2.96
CA SER A 196 1.32 -18.01 2.75
C SER A 196 0.63 -18.20 1.39
N ILE A 197 1.26 -18.95 0.51
CA ILE A 197 0.72 -19.27 -0.82
C ILE A 197 0.31 -20.73 -0.85
N ARG A 198 -0.91 -20.98 -1.30
CA ARG A 198 -1.43 -22.31 -1.65
C ARG A 198 -2.03 -22.26 -3.06
N SER A 199 -1.70 -23.23 -3.90
CA SER A 199 -2.22 -23.31 -5.26
C SER A 199 -2.60 -24.75 -5.62
N ASP A 200 -3.67 -24.91 -6.37
CA ASP A 200 -4.07 -26.19 -6.95
C ASP A 200 -3.13 -26.60 -8.09
N GLU A 201 -2.47 -25.64 -8.73
CA GLU A 201 -1.42 -25.87 -9.71
C GLU A 201 -0.02 -25.80 -9.07
N PRO A 202 0.99 -26.55 -9.57
CA PRO A 202 2.34 -26.50 -9.01
C PRO A 202 2.98 -25.11 -9.11
N LEU A 203 3.49 -24.61 -7.99
CA LEU A 203 4.27 -23.37 -7.90
C LEU A 203 5.64 -23.56 -8.55
N LYS A 204 6.02 -22.73 -9.54
CA LYS A 204 7.31 -22.81 -10.24
C LYS A 204 8.32 -21.78 -9.71
N ALA A 205 8.18 -20.54 -10.08
CA ALA A 205 9.02 -19.45 -9.55
C ALA A 205 8.28 -18.69 -8.47
N ILE A 206 9.00 -18.21 -7.47
CA ILE A 206 8.51 -17.26 -6.46
C ILE A 206 9.66 -16.29 -6.21
N TYR A 207 9.41 -14.99 -6.32
CA TYR A 207 10.43 -13.97 -6.07
C TYR A 207 9.80 -12.61 -5.79
N SER A 208 10.53 -11.76 -5.09
CA SER A 208 10.19 -10.34 -4.93
C SER A 208 11.24 -9.48 -5.64
N PRO A 209 10.84 -8.56 -6.54
CA PRO A 209 11.76 -7.60 -7.14
C PRO A 209 12.03 -6.39 -6.23
N SER A 210 11.17 -6.17 -5.21
CA SER A 210 11.20 -4.98 -4.37
C SER A 210 11.94 -5.16 -3.05
N HIS A 211 11.88 -6.36 -2.47
CA HIS A 211 12.43 -6.67 -1.15
C HIS A 211 13.23 -7.98 -1.17
N ASP A 212 14.22 -8.09 -0.29
CA ASP A 212 14.91 -9.35 -0.05
C ASP A 212 14.04 -10.22 0.86
N VAL A 213 13.57 -11.36 0.37
CA VAL A 213 12.58 -12.20 1.04
C VAL A 213 13.11 -13.61 1.28
N ASP A 214 12.79 -14.17 2.43
CA ASP A 214 12.97 -15.57 2.73
C ASP A 214 11.82 -16.41 2.14
N ILE A 215 12.14 -17.48 1.40
CA ILE A 215 11.16 -18.34 0.76
C ILE A 215 11.34 -19.78 1.23
N VAL A 216 10.31 -20.33 1.86
CA VAL A 216 10.26 -21.72 2.29
C VAL A 216 9.17 -22.45 1.49
N ARG A 217 9.56 -23.50 0.75
CA ARG A 217 8.61 -24.32 0.00
C ARG A 217 8.17 -25.53 0.82
N GLU A 218 6.88 -25.74 0.87
CA GLU A 218 6.25 -26.91 1.49
C GLU A 218 5.63 -27.81 0.40
N GLY A 219 6.50 -28.49 -0.38
CA GLY A 219 6.12 -29.27 -1.55
C GLY A 219 5.93 -28.40 -2.80
N GLU A 220 5.13 -28.88 -3.75
CA GLU A 220 4.94 -28.21 -5.05
C GLU A 220 3.81 -27.19 -5.03
N HIS A 221 2.90 -27.24 -4.05
CA HIS A 221 1.66 -26.48 -4.01
C HIS A 221 1.59 -25.43 -2.90
N ARG A 222 2.63 -25.34 -2.08
CA ARG A 222 2.66 -24.42 -0.96
C ARG A 222 4.00 -23.74 -0.79
N ALA A 223 3.97 -22.49 -0.37
CA ALA A 223 5.17 -21.74 0.01
C ALA A 223 4.85 -20.70 1.08
N LEU A 224 5.83 -20.42 1.90
CA LEU A 224 5.84 -19.30 2.85
C LEU A 224 6.88 -18.30 2.38
N VAL A 225 6.52 -17.03 2.40
CA VAL A 225 7.43 -15.92 2.07
C VAL A 225 7.43 -14.96 3.23
N GLY A 226 8.60 -14.61 3.72
CA GLY A 226 8.80 -13.69 4.84
C GLY A 226 9.69 -12.51 4.46
N TYR A 227 9.32 -11.33 4.92
CA TYR A 227 10.14 -10.13 4.95
C TYR A 227 10.03 -9.50 6.33
N GLU A 228 11.16 -9.13 6.91
CA GLU A 228 11.25 -8.50 8.22
C GLU A 228 12.38 -7.46 8.21
N GLU A 229 12.08 -6.25 8.68
CA GLU A 229 13.07 -5.20 8.85
C GLU A 229 12.76 -4.33 10.08
N TYR A 230 13.81 -3.85 10.74
CA TYR A 230 13.73 -3.04 11.96
C TYR A 230 14.33 -1.66 11.73
N ASP A 231 13.81 -0.65 12.45
CA ASP A 231 14.27 0.73 12.41
C ASP A 231 14.31 1.30 10.98
N VAL A 232 13.25 1.05 10.23
CA VAL A 232 13.15 1.30 8.79
C VAL A 232 12.09 2.34 8.45
N LYS A 233 12.33 3.10 7.38
CA LYS A 233 11.32 3.89 6.67
C LYS A 233 11.04 3.23 5.33
N PRO A 234 9.95 2.46 5.20
CA PRO A 234 9.59 1.82 3.93
C PRO A 234 9.39 2.85 2.82
N ASP A 235 10.18 2.75 1.75
CA ASP A 235 10.24 3.72 0.65
C ASP A 235 9.62 3.20 -0.66
N ARG A 236 9.13 1.96 -0.64
CA ARG A 236 8.55 1.28 -1.80
C ARG A 236 7.52 0.23 -1.39
N ASP A 237 6.65 -0.13 -2.33
CA ASP A 237 5.67 -1.18 -2.14
C ASP A 237 6.31 -2.55 -2.11
N PHE A 238 5.71 -3.46 -1.34
CA PHE A 238 6.07 -4.87 -1.36
C PHE A 238 5.42 -5.55 -2.56
N VAL A 239 6.25 -6.10 -3.45
CA VAL A 239 5.80 -6.79 -4.67
C VAL A 239 6.27 -8.22 -4.62
N LEU A 240 5.35 -9.16 -4.83
CA LEU A 240 5.64 -10.59 -4.89
C LEU A 240 5.09 -11.18 -6.18
N TYR A 241 5.92 -11.91 -6.90
CA TYR A 241 5.54 -12.69 -8.06
C TYR A 241 5.64 -14.17 -7.79
N TYR A 242 4.67 -14.93 -8.27
CA TYR A 242 4.77 -16.38 -8.38
C TYR A 242 4.18 -16.88 -9.69
N THR A 243 4.68 -18.02 -10.16
CA THR A 243 4.17 -18.65 -11.38
C THR A 243 3.60 -20.02 -11.08
N VAL A 244 2.50 -20.32 -11.72
CA VAL A 244 1.82 -21.63 -11.72
C VAL A 244 1.81 -22.24 -13.12
N SER A 245 1.76 -23.56 -13.23
CA SER A 245 1.65 -24.25 -14.53
C SER A 245 1.18 -25.69 -14.39
#